data_cfc61a3cdeb525dd00ce2f826b82e0b1
#
_entry.id   cfc61a3cdeb525dd00ce2f826b82e0b1
#
_cell.length_a   1.000
_cell.length_b   1.000
_cell.length_c   1.000
_cell.angle_alpha   90.00
_cell.angle_beta   90.00
_cell.angle_gamma   90.00
#
_symmetry.space_group_name_H-M   'P 1'
#
loop_
_entity.id
_entity.type
_entity.pdbx_description
1 polymer ?
#
loop_
_entity_poly.entity_id
_entity_poly.type
_entity_poly.pdbx_seq_one_letter_code
_entity_poly.pdbx_strand_id
1 'polypeptide(L)'
;MFLSRFVSGLRRSAFQNIQENGLQTMLCSPFSSSVPSTESAKPDKLYKKIEVEVRGNDPAVLKSYGIFTTTAANHLGITVNGNYAPYKAVHQRWTLLKSKHVHKKHRVQYEIRTYYRFLEFLKLTGSTADTFLEYIQRNLPEGVAMKVTKIEIQRLPEAVSTPPS
;
A
#
# COMPACT_ATOMS: atom_id res chain seq x y z
N MET A 1 -7.71 36.63 -46.40
CA MET A 1 -8.54 37.75 -45.94
C MET A 1 -8.91 37.37 -44.51
N PHE A 2 -8.50 37.99 -43.51
CA PHE A 2 -8.13 39.14 -42.84
C PHE A 2 -7.23 38.81 -41.64
N LEU A 3 -6.14 39.45 -41.61
CA LEU A 3 -5.23 39.77 -40.50
C LEU A 3 -5.87 40.59 -39.39
N SER A 4 -5.43 40.45 -38.14
CA SER A 4 -4.96 41.51 -37.24
C SER A 4 -4.44 40.88 -35.95
N ARG A 5 -3.25 40.92 -35.62
CA ARG A 5 -2.27 41.79 -34.92
C ARG A 5 -2.87 42.70 -33.87
N PHE A 6 -2.47 42.52 -32.61
CA PHE A 6 -2.22 43.57 -31.58
C PHE A 6 -1.30 42.93 -30.53
N VAL A 7 -0.04 43.18 -30.47
CA VAL A 7 0.81 44.30 -30.02
C VAL A 7 0.69 44.66 -28.53
N SER A 8 1.72 44.27 -27.84
CA SER A 8 2.55 44.92 -26.81
C SER A 8 1.91 45.78 -25.70
N GLY A 9 2.38 45.54 -24.49
CA GLY A 9 2.26 46.44 -23.36
C GLY A 9 3.29 46.14 -22.28
N LEU A 10 4.52 46.59 -22.50
CA LEU A 10 5.52 46.76 -21.45
C LEU A 10 5.02 47.76 -20.40
N ARG A 11 5.14 47.44 -19.13
CA ARG A 11 5.38 48.48 -18.10
C ARG A 11 6.46 48.02 -17.13
N ARG A 12 7.63 48.60 -17.31
CA ARG A 12 8.66 48.81 -16.28
C ARG A 12 8.26 49.99 -15.41
N SER A 13 8.39 49.86 -14.13
CA SER A 13 8.65 50.96 -13.17
C SER A 13 8.76 50.30 -11.79
N ALA A 14 9.61 50.61 -10.89
CA ALA A 14 10.71 51.53 -10.75
C ALA A 14 11.41 51.08 -9.47
N PHE A 15 12.70 51.01 -9.54
CA PHE A 15 13.58 50.96 -8.37
C PHE A 15 13.42 52.27 -7.59
N GLN A 16 13.26 52.19 -6.30
CA GLN A 16 13.73 53.26 -5.42
C GLN A 16 14.22 52.68 -4.09
N ASN A 17 15.48 52.98 -3.84
CA ASN A 17 16.25 52.85 -2.64
C ASN A 17 15.55 53.39 -1.40
N ILE A 18 15.68 52.68 -0.30
CA ILE A 18 15.77 53.31 1.02
C ILE A 18 16.97 52.68 1.73
N GLN A 19 17.95 53.55 1.95
CA GLN A 19 19.16 53.31 2.73
C GLN A 19 18.86 53.20 4.22
N GLU A 20 19.66 52.36 4.84
CA GLU A 20 20.28 52.47 6.15
C GLU A 20 19.50 53.02 7.34
N ASN A 21 19.33 52.17 8.35
CA ASN A 21 19.79 52.47 9.71
C ASN A 21 19.52 51.31 10.66
N GLY A 22 20.53 50.95 11.45
CA GLY A 22 20.33 50.20 12.69
C GLY A 22 21.07 48.86 12.76
N LEU A 23 22.36 48.92 13.08
CA LEU A 23 23.07 47.81 13.72
C LEU A 23 22.32 47.40 14.99
N GLN A 24 21.67 46.25 14.94
CA GLN A 24 21.38 45.49 16.13
C GLN A 24 22.02 44.11 15.98
N THR A 25 23.16 43.97 16.62
CA THR A 25 23.84 42.71 16.87
C THR A 25 22.93 41.82 17.70
N MET A 26 22.12 40.98 17.02
CA MET A 26 21.47 39.86 17.68
C MET A 26 22.54 38.80 17.90
N LEU A 27 22.89 38.60 19.16
CA LEU A 27 23.67 37.50 19.66
C LEU A 27 23.03 36.19 19.20
N CYS A 28 23.65 35.56 18.19
CA CYS A 28 23.36 34.16 17.87
C CYS A 28 23.79 33.31 19.05
N SER A 29 22.81 32.90 19.87
CA SER A 29 23.01 31.81 20.79
C SER A 29 23.36 30.55 19.97
N PRO A 30 24.43 29.82 20.31
CA PRO A 30 24.72 28.56 19.64
C PRO A 30 23.58 27.61 19.94
N PHE A 31 22.82 27.27 18.89
CA PHE A 31 21.86 26.19 18.94
C PHE A 31 22.65 24.89 19.19
N SER A 32 22.71 24.48 20.45
CA SER A 32 23.28 23.21 20.85
C SER A 32 22.39 22.14 20.21
N SER A 33 22.83 21.64 19.05
CA SER A 33 22.27 20.43 18.45
C SER A 33 22.68 19.26 19.36
N SER A 34 21.85 18.95 20.33
CA SER A 34 21.87 17.66 20.99
C SER A 34 21.57 16.63 19.87
N VAL A 35 22.64 16.02 19.36
CA VAL A 35 22.55 14.82 18.53
C VAL A 35 21.72 13.82 19.34
N PRO A 36 20.55 13.38 18.86
CA PRO A 36 19.83 12.34 19.55
C PRO A 36 20.74 11.13 19.63
N SER A 37 21.03 10.66 20.84
CA SER A 37 21.76 9.45 21.11
C SER A 37 21.22 8.36 20.18
N THR A 38 22.08 7.80 19.38
CA THR A 38 21.79 6.67 18.48
C THR A 38 21.37 5.51 19.38
N GLU A 39 20.07 5.38 19.65
CA GLU A 39 19.53 4.13 20.17
C GLU A 39 20.03 3.05 19.22
N SER A 40 20.70 2.04 19.75
CA SER A 40 21.20 0.90 18.99
C SER A 40 20.04 0.34 18.16
N ALA A 41 20.02 0.67 16.88
CA ALA A 41 18.95 0.30 15.99
C ALA A 41 18.82 -1.22 16.02
N LYS A 42 17.72 -1.73 16.54
CA LYS A 42 17.42 -3.17 16.48
C LYS A 42 17.57 -3.60 15.02
N PRO A 43 18.23 -4.74 14.76
CA PRO A 43 18.41 -5.23 13.40
C PRO A 43 17.03 -5.33 12.73
N ASP A 44 16.95 -4.86 11.48
CA ASP A 44 15.69 -4.89 10.71
C ASP A 44 15.23 -6.34 10.52
N LYS A 45 13.92 -6.55 10.57
CA LYS A 45 13.32 -7.88 10.41
C LYS A 45 13.47 -8.33 8.96
N LEU A 46 13.71 -9.62 8.76
CA LEU A 46 13.78 -10.21 7.45
C LEU A 46 12.58 -11.13 7.21
N TYR A 47 11.80 -10.82 6.20
CA TYR A 47 10.69 -11.64 5.77
C TYR A 47 11.10 -12.57 4.64
N LYS A 48 10.89 -13.87 4.83
CA LYS A 48 11.09 -14.87 3.78
C LYS A 48 10.08 -14.68 2.66
N LYS A 49 8.82 -14.48 3.07
CA LYS A 49 7.67 -14.37 2.17
C LYS A 49 6.60 -13.47 2.79
N ILE A 50 5.98 -12.66 1.98
CA ILE A 50 4.76 -11.92 2.32
C ILE A 50 3.67 -12.39 1.36
N GLU A 51 2.59 -12.92 1.90
CA GLU A 51 1.41 -13.32 1.16
C GLU A 51 0.32 -12.28 1.33
N VAL A 52 -0.17 -11.77 0.23
CA VAL A 52 -1.29 -10.83 0.19
C VAL A 52 -2.48 -11.52 -0.48
N GLU A 53 -3.49 -11.84 0.32
CA GLU A 53 -4.75 -12.38 -0.14
C GLU A 53 -5.75 -11.23 -0.31
N VAL A 54 -6.27 -11.08 -1.51
CA VAL A 54 -7.27 -10.06 -1.85
C VAL A 54 -8.57 -10.76 -2.23
N ARG A 55 -9.68 -10.30 -1.67
CA ARG A 55 -11.01 -10.87 -1.91
C ARG A 55 -12.03 -9.80 -2.24
N GLY A 56 -12.93 -10.12 -3.16
CA GLY A 56 -14.01 -9.21 -3.59
C GLY A 56 -15.05 -9.93 -4.43
N ASN A 57 -16.08 -9.19 -4.81
CA ASN A 57 -17.20 -9.72 -5.60
C ASN A 57 -16.96 -9.64 -7.11
N ASP A 58 -16.02 -8.80 -7.56
CA ASP A 58 -15.72 -8.61 -8.98
C ASP A 58 -14.30 -9.12 -9.32
N PRO A 59 -14.17 -10.14 -10.19
CA PRO A 59 -12.88 -10.67 -10.60
C PRO A 59 -12.06 -9.68 -11.45
N ALA A 60 -12.71 -8.75 -12.18
CA ALA A 60 -12.01 -7.78 -13.01
C ALA A 60 -11.27 -6.74 -12.15
N VAL A 61 -11.90 -6.26 -11.08
CA VAL A 61 -11.27 -5.35 -10.10
C VAL A 61 -10.08 -6.02 -9.44
N LEU A 62 -10.22 -7.29 -9.00
CA LEU A 62 -9.11 -8.05 -8.40
C LEU A 62 -7.95 -8.25 -9.40
N LYS A 63 -8.25 -8.47 -10.68
CA LYS A 63 -7.23 -8.61 -11.73
C LYS A 63 -6.46 -7.30 -11.92
N SER A 64 -7.15 -6.18 -12.03
CA SER A 64 -6.51 -4.86 -12.21
C SER A 64 -5.67 -4.48 -10.99
N TYR A 65 -6.17 -4.73 -9.79
CA TYR A 65 -5.42 -4.51 -8.56
C TYR A 65 -4.18 -5.41 -8.48
N GLY A 66 -4.28 -6.67 -8.92
CA GLY A 66 -3.12 -7.57 -8.99
C GLY A 66 -2.04 -7.08 -9.95
N ILE A 67 -2.42 -6.48 -11.10
CA ILE A 67 -1.47 -5.87 -12.04
C ILE A 67 -0.82 -4.63 -11.39
N PHE A 68 -1.61 -3.77 -10.76
CA PHE A 68 -1.12 -2.59 -10.06
C PHE A 68 -0.07 -2.95 -9.00
N THR A 69 -0.37 -3.90 -8.13
CA THR A 69 0.53 -4.31 -7.04
C THR A 69 1.82 -4.94 -7.55
N THR A 70 1.75 -5.76 -8.62
CA THR A 70 2.96 -6.35 -9.24
C THR A 70 3.81 -5.28 -9.92
N THR A 71 3.21 -4.29 -10.57
CA THR A 71 3.93 -3.16 -11.17
C THR A 71 4.62 -2.31 -10.11
N ALA A 72 3.92 -2.00 -9.01
CA ALA A 72 4.50 -1.27 -7.88
C ALA A 72 5.67 -2.03 -7.24
N ALA A 73 5.55 -3.35 -7.05
CA ALA A 73 6.61 -4.19 -6.54
C ALA A 73 7.85 -4.18 -7.45
N ASN A 74 7.65 -4.28 -8.76
CA ASN A 74 8.74 -4.24 -9.74
C ASN A 74 9.48 -2.89 -9.71
N HIS A 75 8.78 -1.75 -9.58
CA HIS A 75 9.39 -0.44 -9.46
C HIS A 75 10.22 -0.28 -8.17
N LEU A 76 9.85 -0.95 -7.11
CA LEU A 76 10.60 -0.99 -5.85
C LEU A 76 11.70 -2.07 -5.83
N GLY A 77 11.88 -2.82 -6.91
CA GLY A 77 12.85 -3.91 -6.97
C GLY A 77 12.50 -5.12 -6.10
N ILE A 78 11.22 -5.28 -5.72
CA ILE A 78 10.74 -6.40 -4.90
C ILE A 78 10.52 -7.62 -5.79
N THR A 79 11.03 -8.77 -5.38
CA THR A 79 10.85 -10.03 -6.11
C THR A 79 9.42 -10.54 -5.95
N VAL A 80 8.68 -10.59 -7.05
CA VAL A 80 7.34 -11.18 -7.11
C VAL A 80 7.47 -12.66 -7.44
N ASN A 81 6.94 -13.54 -6.56
CA ASN A 81 6.94 -14.97 -6.77
C ASN A 81 5.72 -15.45 -7.58
N GLY A 82 4.56 -14.84 -7.32
CA GLY A 82 3.34 -15.25 -7.99
C GLY A 82 2.21 -14.24 -7.87
N ASN A 83 1.34 -14.26 -8.90
CA ASN A 83 0.08 -13.53 -8.94
C ASN A 83 -0.95 -14.46 -9.58
N TYR A 84 -1.73 -15.14 -8.76
CA TYR A 84 -2.68 -16.14 -9.24
C TYR A 84 -4.04 -16.00 -8.57
N ALA A 85 -5.06 -16.48 -9.27
CA ALA A 85 -6.42 -16.53 -8.76
C ALA A 85 -6.90 -17.99 -8.80
N PRO A 86 -7.60 -18.45 -7.76
CA PRO A 86 -8.24 -19.76 -7.78
C PRO A 86 -9.24 -19.87 -8.94
N TYR A 87 -9.34 -21.04 -9.54
CA TYR A 87 -10.26 -21.28 -10.66
C TYR A 87 -11.73 -21.11 -10.28
N LYS A 88 -12.09 -21.48 -9.05
CA LYS A 88 -13.48 -21.42 -8.56
C LYS A 88 -13.63 -20.32 -7.52
N ALA A 89 -14.68 -19.52 -7.67
CA ALA A 89 -15.13 -18.61 -6.63
C ALA A 89 -15.79 -19.38 -5.48
N VAL A 90 -15.79 -18.80 -4.29
CA VAL A 90 -16.57 -19.31 -3.17
C VAL A 90 -18.00 -18.84 -3.31
N HIS A 91 -18.95 -19.80 -3.40
CA HIS A 91 -20.37 -19.53 -3.56
C HIS A 91 -21.08 -19.72 -2.25
N GLN A 92 -21.82 -18.71 -1.82
CA GLN A 92 -22.73 -18.78 -0.70
C GLN A 92 -24.15 -18.60 -1.23
N ARG A 93 -24.98 -19.62 -1.09
CA ARG A 93 -26.37 -19.63 -1.59
C ARG A 93 -27.35 -19.74 -0.46
N TRP A 94 -28.37 -18.89 -0.50
CA TRP A 94 -29.50 -18.95 0.41
C TRP A 94 -30.77 -19.14 -0.40
N THR A 95 -31.56 -20.16 -0.02
CA THR A 95 -32.84 -20.43 -0.63
C THR A 95 -33.93 -20.00 0.34
N LEU A 96 -34.73 -19.00 -0.06
CA LEU A 96 -35.84 -18.51 0.73
C LEU A 96 -37.16 -18.94 0.08
N LEU A 97 -38.11 -19.35 0.93
CA LEU A 97 -39.49 -19.60 0.50
C LEU A 97 -40.22 -18.27 0.43
N LYS A 98 -41.13 -18.13 -0.55
CA LYS A 98 -42.00 -16.94 -0.66
C LYS A 98 -42.92 -16.79 0.54
N SER A 99 -43.33 -17.91 1.14
CA SER A 99 -44.23 -17.95 2.30
C SER A 99 -43.70 -18.91 3.36
N LYS A 100 -44.11 -18.69 4.62
CA LYS A 100 -43.67 -19.46 5.78
C LYS A 100 -43.96 -20.97 5.66
N HIS A 101 -45.13 -21.36 5.14
CA HIS A 101 -45.60 -22.74 5.18
C HIS A 101 -45.88 -23.39 3.82
N VAL A 102 -46.15 -22.63 2.77
CA VAL A 102 -46.64 -23.12 1.49
C VAL A 102 -45.84 -22.50 0.36
N HIS A 103 -46.09 -22.91 -0.87
CA HIS A 103 -45.46 -22.36 -2.07
C HIS A 103 -43.99 -22.77 -2.29
N LYS A 104 -43.66 -24.03 -2.07
CA LYS A 104 -42.34 -24.59 -2.38
C LYS A 104 -41.89 -24.37 -3.84
N LYS A 105 -42.85 -24.18 -4.77
CA LYS A 105 -42.57 -23.88 -6.18
C LYS A 105 -41.99 -22.45 -6.40
N HIS A 106 -42.22 -21.53 -5.44
CA HIS A 106 -41.75 -20.15 -5.50
C HIS A 106 -40.54 -19.91 -4.57
N ARG A 107 -39.50 -20.69 -4.77
CA ARG A 107 -38.23 -20.48 -4.07
C ARG A 107 -37.41 -19.41 -4.76
N VAL A 108 -36.90 -18.47 -4.00
CA VAL A 108 -35.93 -17.46 -4.46
C VAL A 108 -34.56 -17.84 -3.93
N GLN A 109 -33.58 -17.89 -4.81
CA GLN A 109 -32.19 -18.15 -4.44
C GLN A 109 -31.37 -16.86 -4.52
N TYR A 110 -30.75 -16.52 -3.41
CA TYR A 110 -29.75 -15.46 -3.34
C TYR A 110 -28.39 -16.09 -3.32
N GLU A 111 -27.46 -15.52 -4.08
CA GLU A 111 -26.11 -16.03 -4.19
C GLU A 111 -25.10 -14.89 -4.08
N ILE A 112 -24.10 -15.05 -3.21
CA ILE A 112 -22.91 -14.21 -3.15
C ILE A 112 -21.74 -15.04 -3.67
N ARG A 113 -21.01 -14.47 -4.63
CA ARG A 113 -19.77 -15.05 -5.17
C ARG A 113 -18.60 -14.23 -4.68
N THR A 114 -17.70 -14.86 -3.93
CA THR A 114 -16.47 -14.22 -3.48
C THR A 114 -15.30 -14.78 -4.29
N TYR A 115 -14.60 -13.87 -4.97
CA TYR A 115 -13.39 -14.19 -5.72
C TYR A 115 -12.18 -13.87 -4.88
N TYR A 116 -11.10 -14.62 -5.09
CA TYR A 116 -9.84 -14.47 -4.39
C TYR A 116 -8.71 -14.24 -5.39
N ARG A 117 -7.69 -13.51 -4.94
CA ARG A 117 -6.44 -13.37 -5.65
C ARG A 117 -5.29 -13.38 -4.66
N PHE A 118 -4.25 -14.15 -4.97
CA PHE A 118 -3.08 -14.31 -4.13
C PHE A 118 -1.88 -13.69 -4.81
N LEU A 119 -1.15 -12.88 -4.05
CA LEU A 119 0.07 -12.21 -4.45
C LEU A 119 1.16 -12.63 -3.47
N GLU A 120 2.30 -13.05 -3.99
CA GLU A 120 3.42 -13.53 -3.19
C GLU A 120 4.66 -12.71 -3.48
N PHE A 121 5.24 -12.14 -2.43
CA PHE A 121 6.46 -11.35 -2.48
C PHE A 121 7.53 -12.01 -1.63
N LEU A 122 8.78 -12.03 -2.13
CA LEU A 122 9.90 -12.69 -1.48
C LEU A 122 10.99 -11.71 -1.07
N LYS A 123 11.73 -12.08 -0.02
CA LYS A 123 12.98 -11.43 0.41
C LYS A 123 12.83 -9.94 0.70
N LEU A 124 11.91 -9.58 1.59
CA LEU A 124 11.72 -8.21 2.02
C LEU A 124 12.36 -7.95 3.38
N THR A 125 12.96 -6.77 3.51
CA THR A 125 13.33 -6.20 4.82
C THR A 125 12.09 -5.59 5.46
N GLY A 126 12.10 -5.43 6.79
CA GLY A 126 10.96 -4.90 7.54
C GLY A 126 10.53 -3.52 7.06
N SER A 127 11.48 -2.59 6.94
CA SER A 127 11.24 -1.23 6.50
C SER A 127 10.64 -1.16 5.08
N THR A 128 11.22 -1.90 4.14
CA THR A 128 10.70 -1.97 2.75
C THR A 128 9.31 -2.59 2.71
N ALA A 129 9.08 -3.65 3.49
CA ALA A 129 7.79 -4.31 3.57
C ALA A 129 6.70 -3.37 4.11
N ASP A 130 7.00 -2.60 5.14
CA ASP A 130 6.03 -1.70 5.76
C ASP A 130 5.67 -0.55 4.81
N THR A 131 6.66 0.06 4.14
CA THR A 131 6.42 1.10 3.12
C THR A 131 5.60 0.57 1.95
N PHE A 132 5.94 -0.61 1.44
CA PHE A 132 5.21 -1.23 0.35
C PHE A 132 3.77 -1.57 0.74
N LEU A 133 3.57 -2.17 1.93
CA LEU A 133 2.25 -2.53 2.42
C LEU A 133 1.39 -1.30 2.67
N GLU A 134 1.95 -0.22 3.22
CA GLU A 134 1.23 1.03 3.38
C GLU A 134 0.74 1.57 2.03
N TYR A 135 1.59 1.56 1.01
CA TYR A 135 1.24 2.01 -0.32
C TYR A 135 0.09 1.21 -0.94
N ILE A 136 0.16 -0.12 -0.90
CA ILE A 136 -0.88 -0.98 -1.48
C ILE A 136 -2.19 -0.93 -0.68
N GLN A 137 -2.13 -0.74 0.65
CA GLN A 137 -3.31 -0.58 1.48
C GLN A 137 -4.06 0.72 1.19
N ARG A 138 -3.35 1.82 1.02
CA ARG A 138 -3.96 3.13 0.70
C ARG A 138 -4.64 3.15 -0.67
N ASN A 139 -4.18 2.32 -1.59
CA ASN A 139 -4.72 2.20 -2.95
C ASN A 139 -5.66 0.99 -3.11
N LEU A 140 -6.20 0.46 -2.02
CA LEU A 140 -7.14 -0.66 -2.09
C LEU A 140 -8.47 -0.21 -2.71
N PRO A 141 -8.99 -0.91 -3.74
CA PRO A 141 -10.27 -0.59 -4.35
C PRO A 141 -11.44 -0.77 -3.36
N GLU A 142 -12.51 -0.03 -3.58
CA GLU A 142 -13.74 -0.18 -2.81
C GLU A 142 -14.36 -1.59 -3.00
N GLY A 143 -14.96 -2.12 -1.95
CA GLY A 143 -15.56 -3.45 -1.96
C GLY A 143 -14.57 -4.62 -1.96
N VAL A 144 -13.28 -4.34 -1.81
CA VAL A 144 -12.22 -5.34 -1.74
C VAL A 144 -11.65 -5.40 -0.32
N ALA A 145 -11.48 -6.62 0.19
CA ALA A 145 -10.83 -6.85 1.47
C ALA A 145 -9.45 -7.48 1.24
N MET A 146 -8.48 -7.07 2.04
CA MET A 146 -7.11 -7.56 1.98
C MET A 146 -6.70 -8.22 3.29
N LYS A 147 -6.01 -9.35 3.19
CA LYS A 147 -5.36 -10.05 4.29
C LYS A 147 -3.88 -10.20 3.97
N VAL A 148 -3.03 -9.78 4.88
CA VAL A 148 -1.57 -9.89 4.74
C VAL A 148 -1.03 -10.89 5.74
N THR A 149 -0.25 -11.85 5.25
CA THR A 149 0.47 -12.82 6.08
C THR A 149 1.97 -12.60 5.87
N LYS A 150 2.68 -12.20 6.94
CA LYS A 150 4.12 -11.99 6.96
C LYS A 150 4.80 -13.22 7.55
N ILE A 151 5.73 -13.85 6.82
CA ILE A 151 6.51 -15.00 7.26
C ILE A 151 7.93 -14.53 7.52
N GLU A 152 8.28 -14.42 8.80
CA GLU A 152 9.58 -13.93 9.27
C GLU A 152 10.60 -15.07 9.40
N ILE A 153 11.86 -14.79 9.13
CA ILE A 153 12.98 -15.70 9.36
C ILE A 153 13.52 -15.42 10.76
N GLN A 154 13.39 -16.39 11.65
CA GLN A 154 13.95 -16.30 13.00
C GLN A 154 15.06 -17.33 13.18
N ARG A 155 16.05 -16.99 14.02
CA ARG A 155 17.08 -17.96 14.43
C ARG A 155 16.46 -18.99 15.40
N LEU A 156 16.88 -20.23 15.28
CA LEU A 156 16.47 -21.26 16.24
C LEU A 156 16.97 -20.87 17.65
N PRO A 157 16.13 -20.99 18.69
CA PRO A 157 16.58 -20.82 20.05
C PRO A 157 17.63 -21.89 20.40
N GLU A 158 18.64 -21.52 21.19
CA GLU A 158 19.77 -22.38 21.55
C GLU A 158 19.34 -23.71 22.18
N ALA A 159 18.22 -23.71 22.93
CA ALA A 159 17.66 -24.92 23.56
C ALA A 159 17.29 -26.04 22.55
N VAL A 160 17.09 -25.71 21.29
CA VAL A 160 16.73 -26.70 20.24
C VAL A 160 17.94 -27.01 19.34
N SER A 161 18.98 -26.17 19.37
CA SER A 161 20.18 -26.35 18.54
C SER A 161 21.21 -27.28 19.15
N THR A 162 21.16 -27.53 20.48
CA THR A 162 22.05 -28.48 21.16
C THR A 162 21.39 -29.84 21.18
N PRO A 163 22.05 -30.91 20.59
CA PRO A 163 21.56 -32.27 20.75
C PRO A 163 21.59 -32.65 22.22
N PRO A 164 20.62 -33.45 22.70
CA PRO A 164 20.67 -33.96 24.08
C PRO A 164 21.93 -34.80 24.25
N SER A 165 22.72 -34.45 25.26
CA SER A 165 23.93 -35.18 25.68
C SER A 165 23.61 -36.51 26.25
#